data_c947046d78f139f643fa62ae467d36bb
#
_entry.id   c947046d78f139f643fa62ae467d36bb
#
_cell.length_a   1.000
_cell.length_b   1.000
_cell.length_c   1.000
_cell.angle_alpha   90.00
_cell.angle_beta   90.00
_cell.angle_gamma   90.00
#
_symmetry.space_group_name_H-M   'P 1'
#
loop_
_entity.id
_entity.type
_entity.pdbx_description
1 polymer ?
#
loop_
_entity_poly.entity_id
_entity_poly.type
_entity_poly.pdbx_seq_one_letter_code
_entity_poly.pdbx_strand_id
1 'polypeptide(L)'
;MNYDKLEKILLFIILIFAGGVYLYTVAPTVSFWDCGEFIASAYTLAIPHPPGTPFYVILGRVWLMVIGLFASILPISKEVAWHMNLIAITFTLLSAVIFYRLLLKIFKLWSKNENRLTQILVAFGTTLLLCFFYTVWGNAVETEVYTAATFVFLFVNYIVIKWYESVKNGQPRNEFLLLSFYLIFLSTGIHLTPFLIFFPVYGFIFIVERRYLKDWLLILLGLFQIFLFVLLFIAPENLYKLLIIILGLILLIAIVLPLNNPKKYANWLFFWAGVALVIVGVSTELYLPIRSRRITELYKDRVAQERYLKGENIAPRINECEPGASLKAFDDALHRRQYGPQYMLPRKTQEKTGYSVIEGYFWQVALFIRYLSWQIAPESVNRFFRAILLTIFYAAGIWGIVELFKREKKLFIFMIFIMFMLSFAMVGYLNLKFSPSDSNPKHQEREVRERDYFFHTTDVYFGLLVGLGFYAFVEWVRKEAKNNRFASIGAYSGIIAFGIIPFFTNLSLNNRYGNFIPKDYGINMLISCDKDGIIFTNGDNDTFPLWFAQEVLGVRRDVIVANLSL
;
A
#
# COMPACT_ATOMS: atom_id res chain seq x y z
N MET A 1 13.55 -3.28 -35.92
CA MET A 1 13.24 -2.30 -34.84
C MET A 1 13.89 -2.81 -33.56
N ASN A 2 14.65 -1.97 -32.86
CA ASN A 2 15.26 -2.39 -31.57
C ASN A 2 14.18 -2.30 -30.47
N TYR A 3 13.60 -3.45 -30.11
CA TYR A 3 12.50 -3.54 -29.14
C TYR A 3 12.93 -3.13 -27.72
N ASP A 4 14.17 -3.38 -27.32
CA ASP A 4 14.67 -2.99 -26.00
C ASP A 4 14.78 -1.46 -25.88
N LYS A 5 15.16 -0.79 -26.97
CA LYS A 5 15.16 0.67 -27.03
C LYS A 5 13.73 1.21 -26.99
N LEU A 6 12.81 0.62 -27.75
CA LEU A 6 11.39 1.01 -27.76
C LEU A 6 10.77 0.85 -26.37
N GLU A 7 11.00 -0.28 -25.70
CA GLU A 7 10.52 -0.53 -24.33
C GLU A 7 10.95 0.57 -23.36
N LYS A 8 12.25 0.93 -23.37
CA LYS A 8 12.78 2.00 -22.51
C LYS A 8 12.18 3.36 -22.83
N ILE A 9 12.03 3.68 -24.12
CA ILE A 9 11.44 4.96 -24.56
C ILE A 9 9.99 5.06 -24.09
N LEU A 10 9.16 4.03 -24.29
CA LEU A 10 7.76 4.08 -23.89
C LEU A 10 7.60 4.14 -22.37
N LEU A 11 8.40 3.40 -21.62
CA LEU A 11 8.41 3.53 -20.17
C LEU A 11 8.81 4.94 -19.72
N PHE A 12 9.83 5.54 -20.35
CA PHE A 12 10.24 6.90 -20.07
C PHE A 12 9.12 7.92 -20.38
N ILE A 13 8.39 7.73 -21.49
CA ILE A 13 7.22 8.57 -21.83
C ILE A 13 6.15 8.49 -20.74
N ILE A 14 5.84 7.28 -20.22
CA ILE A 14 4.88 7.14 -19.11
C ILE A 14 5.37 7.95 -17.91
N LEU A 15 6.63 7.78 -17.50
CA LEU A 15 7.18 8.42 -16.32
C LEU A 15 7.18 9.95 -16.44
N ILE A 16 7.54 10.50 -17.61
CA ILE A 16 7.51 11.95 -17.85
C ILE A 16 6.08 12.46 -17.88
N PHE A 17 5.18 11.77 -18.58
CA PHE A 17 3.79 12.22 -18.69
C PHE A 17 3.06 12.13 -17.35
N ALA A 18 3.04 10.96 -16.72
CA ALA A 18 2.39 10.78 -15.42
C ALA A 18 3.06 11.62 -14.32
N GLY A 19 4.41 11.64 -14.29
CA GLY A 19 5.15 12.46 -13.33
C GLY A 19 4.90 13.96 -13.51
N GLY A 20 4.83 14.46 -14.75
CA GLY A 20 4.47 15.84 -15.03
C GLY A 20 3.06 16.20 -14.58
N VAL A 21 2.09 15.30 -14.82
CA VAL A 21 0.70 15.48 -14.36
C VAL A 21 0.63 15.46 -12.83
N TYR A 22 1.30 14.53 -12.18
CA TYR A 22 1.33 14.46 -10.71
C TYR A 22 1.98 15.70 -10.09
N LEU A 23 3.09 16.17 -10.65
CA LEU A 23 3.75 17.41 -10.19
C LEU A 23 2.86 18.65 -10.38
N TYR A 24 2.06 18.70 -11.44
CA TYR A 24 1.10 19.77 -11.66
C TYR A 24 -0.08 19.71 -10.70
N THR A 25 -0.56 18.50 -10.36
CA THR A 25 -1.76 18.29 -9.54
C THR A 25 -1.47 18.05 -8.05
N VAL A 26 -0.18 18.00 -7.64
CA VAL A 26 0.22 17.76 -6.26
C VAL A 26 -0.29 18.84 -5.30
N ALA A 27 -0.61 18.44 -4.09
CA ALA A 27 -0.97 19.38 -3.04
C ALA A 27 0.24 20.32 -2.73
N PRO A 28 0.02 21.65 -2.78
CA PRO A 28 1.11 22.62 -2.58
C PRO A 28 1.62 22.64 -1.14
N THR A 29 0.84 22.13 -0.20
CA THR A 29 1.11 22.05 1.22
C THR A 29 0.42 20.82 1.82
N VAL A 30 0.12 20.82 3.13
CA VAL A 30 -0.60 19.75 3.81
C VAL A 30 -2.00 19.55 3.22
N SER A 31 -2.43 18.29 3.13
CA SER A 31 -3.82 17.91 2.86
C SER A 31 -4.55 17.55 4.15
N PHE A 32 -5.87 17.39 4.10
CA PHE A 32 -6.65 16.82 5.20
C PHE A 32 -6.31 15.33 5.42
N TRP A 33 -6.92 14.72 6.43
CA TRP A 33 -6.72 13.36 6.88
C TRP A 33 -5.29 13.15 7.40
N ASP A 34 -4.72 11.98 7.23
CA ASP A 34 -3.48 11.52 7.83
C ASP A 34 -2.21 12.29 7.36
N CYS A 35 -2.34 13.08 6.27
CA CYS A 35 -1.22 13.82 5.69
C CYS A 35 -0.49 14.72 6.69
N GLY A 36 -1.25 15.50 7.48
CA GLY A 36 -0.67 16.45 8.43
C GLY A 36 0.18 15.77 9.49
N GLU A 37 -0.31 14.66 10.01
CA GLU A 37 0.38 13.84 10.99
C GLU A 37 1.64 13.18 10.41
N PHE A 38 1.54 12.55 9.24
CA PHE A 38 2.70 11.91 8.61
C PHE A 38 3.80 12.91 8.24
N ILE A 39 3.43 14.10 7.75
CA ILE A 39 4.40 15.15 7.45
C ILE A 39 5.09 15.62 8.73
N ALA A 40 4.33 15.93 9.78
CA ALA A 40 4.85 16.37 11.06
C ALA A 40 5.71 15.29 11.72
N SER A 41 5.25 14.03 11.69
CA SER A 41 6.00 12.90 12.26
C SER A 41 7.31 12.63 11.50
N ALA A 42 7.32 12.68 10.18
CA ALA A 42 8.55 12.54 9.40
C ALA A 42 9.52 13.70 9.65
N TYR A 43 9.01 14.93 9.74
CA TYR A 43 9.82 16.12 9.97
C TYR A 43 10.50 16.12 11.35
N THR A 44 9.79 15.68 12.40
CA THR A 44 10.25 15.73 13.79
C THR A 44 10.72 14.38 14.33
N LEU A 45 10.58 13.29 13.59
CA LEU A 45 10.73 11.92 14.07
C LEU A 45 9.79 11.62 15.24
N ALA A 46 8.52 11.98 15.10
CA ALA A 46 7.47 11.75 16.08
C ALA A 46 6.84 10.35 15.93
N ILE A 47 5.89 10.02 16.80
CA ILE A 47 5.16 8.76 16.81
C ILE A 47 3.72 9.02 16.34
N PRO A 48 3.36 8.71 15.10
CA PRO A 48 1.99 8.86 14.61
C PRO A 48 1.04 7.80 15.19
N HIS A 49 -0.24 7.91 14.87
CA HIS A 49 -1.28 6.98 15.31
C HIS A 49 -0.93 5.51 15.06
N PRO A 50 -1.35 4.58 15.91
CA PRO A 50 -1.07 3.15 15.80
C PRO A 50 -1.46 2.53 14.44
N PRO A 51 -0.60 1.66 13.90
CA PRO A 51 0.58 1.06 14.53
C PRO A 51 1.87 1.89 14.47
N GLY A 52 1.82 3.19 14.17
CA GLY A 52 2.96 4.10 14.22
C GLY A 52 3.83 4.17 12.96
N THR A 53 3.60 3.33 11.97
CA THR A 53 4.27 3.31 10.65
C THR A 53 5.78 3.68 10.67
N PRO A 54 6.61 3.04 11.52
CA PRO A 54 7.95 3.52 11.87
C PRO A 54 8.90 3.60 10.67
N PHE A 55 8.83 2.62 9.76
CA PHE A 55 9.70 2.65 8.59
C PHE A 55 9.32 3.77 7.62
N TYR A 56 8.02 4.08 7.50
CA TYR A 56 7.56 5.20 6.68
C TYR A 56 8.02 6.56 7.25
N VAL A 57 7.95 6.74 8.57
CA VAL A 57 8.44 7.95 9.26
C VAL A 57 9.95 8.13 9.04
N ILE A 58 10.75 7.09 9.24
CA ILE A 58 12.20 7.12 9.01
C ILE A 58 12.51 7.45 7.54
N LEU A 59 11.83 6.79 6.61
CA LEU A 59 11.99 7.00 5.18
C LEU A 59 11.62 8.43 4.79
N GLY A 60 10.50 8.95 5.31
CA GLY A 60 10.08 10.34 5.13
C GLY A 60 11.11 11.34 5.65
N ARG A 61 11.71 11.07 6.81
CA ARG A 61 12.80 11.92 7.35
C ARG A 61 14.02 11.96 6.44
N VAL A 62 14.48 10.80 5.99
CA VAL A 62 15.62 10.72 5.05
C VAL A 62 15.27 11.43 3.74
N TRP A 63 14.06 11.22 3.23
CA TRP A 63 13.56 11.90 2.04
C TRP A 63 13.57 13.41 2.17
N LEU A 64 13.04 13.95 3.27
CA LEU A 64 13.03 15.39 3.54
C LEU A 64 14.45 15.97 3.61
N MET A 65 15.42 15.25 4.19
CA MET A 65 16.82 15.67 4.21
C MET A 65 17.41 15.73 2.79
N VAL A 66 17.15 14.72 1.96
CA VAL A 66 17.66 14.65 0.58
C VAL A 66 17.03 15.74 -0.29
N ILE A 67 15.70 15.85 -0.29
CA ILE A 67 15.02 16.88 -1.11
C ILE A 67 15.31 18.29 -0.60
N GLY A 68 15.41 18.50 0.72
CA GLY A 68 15.80 19.76 1.31
C GLY A 68 17.19 20.24 0.87
N LEU A 69 18.14 19.29 0.68
CA LEU A 69 19.44 19.61 0.10
C LEU A 69 19.31 20.10 -1.35
N PHE A 70 18.49 19.44 -2.17
CA PHE A 70 18.22 19.89 -3.54
C PHE A 70 17.50 21.24 -3.58
N ALA A 71 16.54 21.48 -2.67
CA ALA A 71 15.80 22.73 -2.57
C ALA A 71 16.67 23.92 -2.11
N SER A 72 17.83 23.68 -1.50
CA SER A 72 18.79 24.72 -1.17
C SER A 72 19.58 25.22 -2.39
N ILE A 73 19.65 24.42 -3.47
CA ILE A 73 20.44 24.66 -4.68
C ILE A 73 19.54 24.98 -5.87
N LEU A 74 18.41 24.31 -5.99
CA LEU A 74 17.49 24.42 -7.13
C LEU A 74 16.30 25.36 -6.78
N PRO A 75 15.71 26.03 -7.78
CA PRO A 75 14.55 26.91 -7.59
C PRO A 75 13.26 26.11 -7.49
N ILE A 76 13.18 25.17 -6.53
CA ILE A 76 11.97 24.39 -6.21
C ILE A 76 11.35 24.89 -4.92
N SER A 77 10.09 24.52 -4.65
CA SER A 77 9.39 24.88 -3.42
C SER A 77 10.23 24.53 -2.18
N LYS A 78 10.23 25.39 -1.16
CA LYS A 78 10.83 25.14 0.14
C LYS A 78 9.84 24.61 1.17
N GLU A 79 8.59 24.40 0.77
CA GLU A 79 7.52 23.91 1.64
C GLU A 79 7.77 22.44 2.01
N VAL A 80 7.92 22.16 3.31
CA VAL A 80 8.20 20.81 3.82
C VAL A 80 7.11 19.81 3.41
N ALA A 81 5.84 20.24 3.46
CA ALA A 81 4.74 19.39 3.07
C ALA A 81 4.80 19.02 1.58
N TRP A 82 5.13 19.98 0.70
CA TRP A 82 5.33 19.69 -0.72
C TRP A 82 6.45 18.68 -0.95
N HIS A 83 7.57 18.82 -0.22
CA HIS A 83 8.66 17.83 -0.27
C HIS A 83 8.17 16.43 0.12
N MET A 84 7.34 16.34 1.17
CA MET A 84 6.82 15.05 1.62
C MET A 84 5.80 14.48 0.63
N ASN A 85 4.98 15.31 -0.03
CA ASN A 85 4.06 14.87 -1.07
C ASN A 85 4.80 14.25 -2.28
N LEU A 86 6.03 14.68 -2.58
CA LEU A 86 6.85 14.09 -3.65
C LEU A 86 7.24 12.63 -3.40
N ILE A 87 7.24 12.16 -2.13
CA ILE A 87 7.53 10.74 -1.84
C ILE A 87 6.41 9.85 -2.39
N ALA A 88 5.14 10.30 -2.30
CA ALA A 88 4.00 9.57 -2.84
C ALA A 88 4.06 9.48 -4.38
N ILE A 89 4.41 10.59 -5.06
CA ILE A 89 4.66 10.59 -6.51
C ILE A 89 5.76 9.57 -6.86
N THR A 90 6.86 9.59 -6.13
CA THR A 90 8.00 8.72 -6.39
C THR A 90 7.61 7.24 -6.28
N PHE A 91 6.93 6.83 -5.21
CA PHE A 91 6.48 5.45 -5.05
C PHE A 91 5.42 5.04 -6.07
N THR A 92 4.55 5.95 -6.48
CA THR A 92 3.58 5.69 -7.56
C THR A 92 4.29 5.45 -8.91
N LEU A 93 5.27 6.27 -9.26
CA LEU A 93 6.06 6.07 -10.48
C LEU A 93 6.91 4.79 -10.42
N LEU A 94 7.51 4.47 -9.28
CA LEU A 94 8.21 3.19 -9.07
C LEU A 94 7.25 2.00 -9.20
N SER A 95 6.02 2.13 -8.68
CA SER A 95 4.97 1.12 -8.86
C SER A 95 4.61 0.94 -10.33
N ALA A 96 4.51 2.02 -11.10
CA ALA A 96 4.27 1.95 -12.54
C ALA A 96 5.41 1.24 -13.29
N VAL A 97 6.68 1.48 -12.90
CA VAL A 97 7.84 0.75 -13.46
C VAL A 97 7.73 -0.76 -13.18
N ILE A 98 7.47 -1.13 -11.93
CA ILE A 98 7.36 -2.55 -11.57
C ILE A 98 6.14 -3.19 -12.24
N PHE A 99 5.01 -2.51 -12.30
CA PHE A 99 3.80 -2.97 -12.98
C PHE A 99 4.05 -3.25 -14.46
N TYR A 100 4.69 -2.30 -15.16
CA TYR A 100 5.09 -2.46 -16.56
C TYR A 100 6.00 -3.68 -16.76
N ARG A 101 7.04 -3.81 -15.91
CA ARG A 101 7.96 -4.96 -15.94
C ARG A 101 7.27 -6.28 -15.62
N LEU A 102 6.32 -6.26 -14.71
CA LEU A 102 5.54 -7.43 -14.31
C LEU A 102 4.67 -7.92 -15.47
N LEU A 103 3.97 -7.01 -16.16
CA LEU A 103 3.21 -7.35 -17.37
C LEU A 103 4.09 -8.00 -18.43
N LEU A 104 5.23 -7.37 -18.77
CA LEU A 104 6.15 -7.91 -19.76
C LEU A 104 6.66 -9.31 -19.40
N LYS A 105 6.94 -9.53 -18.11
CA LYS A 105 7.40 -10.82 -17.60
C LYS A 105 6.31 -11.89 -17.72
N ILE A 106 5.06 -11.57 -17.36
CA ILE A 106 3.93 -12.48 -17.48
C ILE A 106 3.67 -12.78 -18.96
N PHE A 107 3.66 -11.79 -19.85
CA PHE A 107 3.48 -12.00 -21.29
C PHE A 107 4.55 -12.93 -21.87
N LYS A 108 5.82 -12.78 -21.44
CA LYS A 108 6.89 -13.68 -21.86
C LYS A 108 6.68 -15.12 -21.39
N LEU A 109 6.15 -15.32 -20.18
CA LEU A 109 5.82 -16.65 -19.67
C LEU A 109 4.64 -17.29 -20.43
N TRP A 110 3.75 -16.48 -20.99
CA TRP A 110 2.52 -16.88 -21.67
C TRP A 110 2.70 -17.25 -23.13
N SER A 111 3.51 -16.47 -23.84
CA SER A 111 3.58 -16.53 -25.30
C SER A 111 4.72 -17.42 -25.75
N LYS A 112 4.38 -18.48 -26.47
CA LYS A 112 5.35 -19.31 -27.21
C LYS A 112 5.84 -18.63 -28.47
N ASN A 113 5.03 -17.72 -29.06
CA ASN A 113 5.39 -16.90 -30.24
C ASN A 113 5.59 -15.46 -29.76
N GLU A 114 6.81 -15.06 -29.53
CA GLU A 114 7.17 -13.74 -29.00
C GLU A 114 6.83 -12.61 -29.97
N ASN A 115 5.61 -12.06 -29.90
CA ASN A 115 5.35 -10.76 -30.50
C ASN A 115 5.73 -9.65 -29.53
N ARG A 116 7.01 -9.33 -29.52
CA ARG A 116 7.59 -8.34 -28.61
C ARG A 116 6.92 -6.97 -28.71
N LEU A 117 6.51 -6.56 -29.95
CA LEU A 117 5.80 -5.31 -30.15
C LEU A 117 4.45 -5.29 -29.42
N THR A 118 3.66 -6.37 -29.55
CA THR A 118 2.38 -6.49 -28.82
C THR A 118 2.58 -6.41 -27.32
N GLN A 119 3.57 -7.12 -26.78
CA GLN A 119 3.86 -7.10 -25.34
C GLN A 119 4.13 -5.69 -24.85
N ILE A 120 5.01 -4.95 -25.58
CA ILE A 120 5.44 -3.60 -25.22
C ILE A 120 4.27 -2.60 -25.32
N LEU A 121 3.48 -2.63 -26.39
CA LEU A 121 2.40 -1.66 -26.61
C LEU A 121 1.22 -1.89 -25.65
N VAL A 122 0.87 -3.15 -25.36
CA VAL A 122 -0.17 -3.47 -24.39
C VAL A 122 0.30 -3.09 -22.98
N ALA A 123 1.53 -3.41 -22.60
CA ALA A 123 2.08 -3.01 -21.31
C ALA A 123 2.09 -1.48 -21.18
N PHE A 124 2.43 -0.75 -22.23
CA PHE A 124 2.41 0.71 -22.28
C PHE A 124 1.00 1.25 -22.01
N GLY A 125 -0.01 0.86 -22.80
CA GLY A 125 -1.39 1.34 -22.65
C GLY A 125 -2.00 0.97 -21.30
N THR A 126 -1.71 -0.25 -20.80
CA THR A 126 -2.21 -0.68 -19.48
C THR A 126 -1.53 0.05 -18.32
N THR A 127 -0.24 0.35 -18.43
CA THR A 127 0.46 1.12 -17.38
C THR A 127 0.01 2.58 -17.38
N LEU A 128 -0.29 3.13 -18.56
CA LEU A 128 -0.87 4.46 -18.69
C LEU A 128 -2.26 4.51 -18.01
N LEU A 129 -3.09 3.49 -18.24
CA LEU A 129 -4.39 3.31 -17.57
C LEU A 129 -4.23 3.33 -16.04
N LEU A 130 -3.28 2.55 -15.51
CA LEU A 130 -2.99 2.46 -14.08
C LEU A 130 -2.62 3.81 -13.47
N CYS A 131 -1.74 4.57 -14.13
CA CYS A 131 -1.25 5.85 -13.60
C CYS A 131 -2.38 6.84 -13.31
N PHE A 132 -3.50 6.75 -14.02
CA PHE A 132 -4.62 7.67 -13.87
C PHE A 132 -5.86 7.05 -13.22
N PHE A 133 -5.75 5.86 -12.62
CA PHE A 133 -6.80 5.33 -11.76
C PHE A 133 -7.11 6.33 -10.64
N TYR A 134 -8.40 6.48 -10.32
CA TYR A 134 -8.89 7.46 -9.35
C TYR A 134 -8.12 7.40 -8.01
N THR A 135 -8.11 6.26 -7.36
CA THR A 135 -7.46 6.07 -6.05
C THR A 135 -5.93 6.13 -6.16
N VAL A 136 -5.34 5.63 -7.27
CA VAL A 136 -3.88 5.69 -7.50
C VAL A 136 -3.41 7.13 -7.65
N TRP A 137 -4.09 7.94 -8.45
CA TRP A 137 -3.75 9.34 -8.63
C TRP A 137 -4.02 10.16 -7.38
N GLY A 138 -5.16 9.95 -6.70
CA GLY A 138 -5.50 10.63 -5.45
C GLY A 138 -4.40 10.48 -4.39
N ASN A 139 -3.93 9.24 -4.20
CA ASN A 139 -2.84 8.96 -3.24
C ASN A 139 -1.45 9.38 -3.75
N ALA A 140 -1.25 9.57 -5.06
CA ALA A 140 0.03 10.02 -5.60
C ALA A 140 0.31 11.51 -5.33
N VAL A 141 -0.72 12.33 -5.12
CA VAL A 141 -0.62 13.80 -5.05
C VAL A 141 -0.67 14.35 -3.63
N GLU A 142 -0.69 13.50 -2.64
CA GLU A 142 -0.67 13.85 -1.20
C GLU A 142 0.11 12.80 -0.39
N THR A 143 0.55 13.18 0.80
CA THR A 143 1.35 12.30 1.67
C THR A 143 0.49 11.20 2.26
N GLU A 144 0.68 9.97 1.76
CA GLU A 144 -0.04 8.78 2.21
C GLU A 144 0.85 7.52 2.14
N VAL A 145 0.59 6.55 3.01
CA VAL A 145 1.38 5.31 3.12
C VAL A 145 1.08 4.31 2.00
N TYR A 146 -0.09 4.42 1.33
CA TYR A 146 -0.61 3.41 0.40
C TYR A 146 0.24 3.25 -0.85
N THR A 147 0.85 4.33 -1.34
CA THR A 147 1.73 4.31 -2.52
C THR A 147 2.99 3.49 -2.25
N ALA A 148 3.63 3.71 -1.09
CA ALA A 148 4.81 2.96 -0.66
C ALA A 148 4.47 1.48 -0.39
N ALA A 149 3.34 1.20 0.26
CA ALA A 149 2.86 -0.15 0.51
C ALA A 149 2.61 -0.92 -0.79
N THR A 150 1.95 -0.29 -1.77
CA THR A 150 1.68 -0.90 -3.08
C THR A 150 2.97 -1.14 -3.87
N PHE A 151 3.94 -0.24 -3.81
CA PHE A 151 5.25 -0.46 -4.42
C PHE A 151 5.90 -1.72 -3.85
N VAL A 152 5.98 -1.86 -2.53
CA VAL A 152 6.57 -3.06 -1.90
C VAL A 152 5.80 -4.31 -2.29
N PHE A 153 4.48 -4.27 -2.28
CA PHE A 153 3.62 -5.38 -2.70
C PHE A 153 3.92 -5.85 -4.13
N LEU A 154 3.93 -4.91 -5.09
CA LEU A 154 4.25 -5.22 -6.49
C LEU A 154 5.67 -5.71 -6.66
N PHE A 155 6.62 -5.16 -5.90
CA PHE A 155 8.02 -5.55 -5.98
C PHE A 155 8.21 -6.98 -5.46
N VAL A 156 7.58 -7.35 -4.33
CA VAL A 156 7.55 -8.74 -3.85
C VAL A 156 6.95 -9.66 -4.90
N ASN A 157 5.82 -9.30 -5.51
CA ASN A 157 5.20 -10.07 -6.58
C ASN A 157 6.16 -10.28 -7.76
N TYR A 158 6.83 -9.22 -8.20
CA TYR A 158 7.83 -9.28 -9.27
C TYR A 158 8.99 -10.23 -8.94
N ILE A 159 9.50 -10.19 -7.71
CA ILE A 159 10.60 -11.05 -7.23
C ILE A 159 10.14 -12.52 -7.20
N VAL A 160 8.94 -12.80 -6.70
CA VAL A 160 8.37 -14.15 -6.65
C VAL A 160 8.18 -14.72 -8.07
N ILE A 161 7.73 -13.92 -9.03
CA ILE A 161 7.64 -14.35 -10.43
C ILE A 161 9.02 -14.57 -11.04
N LYS A 162 10.05 -13.79 -10.65
CA LYS A 162 11.45 -14.08 -11.05
C LYS A 162 11.95 -15.41 -10.46
N TRP A 163 11.61 -15.70 -9.21
CA TRP A 163 11.88 -17.01 -8.65
C TRP A 163 11.20 -18.13 -9.47
N TYR A 164 9.93 -17.97 -9.79
CA TYR A 164 9.18 -18.93 -10.61
C TYR A 164 9.84 -19.16 -11.99
N GLU A 165 10.22 -18.09 -12.67
CA GLU A 165 10.96 -18.19 -13.94
C GLU A 165 12.26 -18.98 -13.78
N SER A 166 13.03 -18.75 -12.69
CA SER A 166 14.26 -19.47 -12.40
C SER A 166 14.05 -20.96 -12.19
N VAL A 167 12.95 -21.33 -11.52
CA VAL A 167 12.53 -22.74 -11.36
C VAL A 167 12.16 -23.37 -12.72
N LYS A 168 11.40 -22.67 -13.56
CA LYS A 168 11.08 -23.15 -14.92
C LYS A 168 12.30 -23.37 -15.78
N ASN A 169 13.36 -22.59 -15.58
CA ASN A 169 14.63 -22.71 -16.29
C ASN A 169 15.58 -23.77 -15.67
N GLY A 170 15.14 -24.51 -14.65
CA GLY A 170 15.92 -25.55 -13.99
C GLY A 170 17.03 -25.05 -13.04
N GLN A 171 17.07 -23.74 -12.74
CA GLN A 171 18.06 -23.11 -11.89
C GLN A 171 17.36 -22.28 -10.79
N PRO A 172 16.74 -22.92 -9.78
CA PRO A 172 15.98 -22.21 -8.75
C PRO A 172 16.87 -21.26 -7.92
N ARG A 173 16.50 -19.98 -7.93
CA ARG A 173 17.18 -18.90 -7.22
C ARG A 173 16.42 -18.56 -5.94
N ASN A 174 16.63 -19.37 -4.90
CA ASN A 174 15.87 -19.26 -3.64
C ASN A 174 16.19 -17.97 -2.84
N GLU A 175 17.26 -17.27 -3.15
CA GLU A 175 17.53 -15.93 -2.61
C GLU A 175 16.42 -14.92 -2.90
N PHE A 176 15.66 -15.10 -3.98
CA PHE A 176 14.48 -14.28 -4.23
C PHE A 176 13.37 -14.50 -3.20
N LEU A 177 13.23 -15.72 -2.67
CA LEU A 177 12.27 -15.99 -1.59
C LEU A 177 12.71 -15.32 -0.29
N LEU A 178 14.01 -15.39 0.06
CA LEU A 178 14.55 -14.71 1.23
C LEU A 178 14.34 -13.20 1.17
N LEU A 179 14.60 -12.60 0.02
CA LEU A 179 14.34 -11.17 -0.20
C LEU A 179 12.84 -10.86 -0.09
N SER A 180 11.96 -11.74 -0.60
CA SER A 180 10.51 -11.57 -0.49
C SER A 180 10.07 -11.60 0.98
N PHE A 181 10.56 -12.54 1.77
CA PHE A 181 10.24 -12.64 3.20
C PHE A 181 10.70 -11.39 3.97
N TYR A 182 11.94 -10.93 3.71
CA TYR A 182 12.44 -9.68 4.28
C TYR A 182 11.52 -8.49 3.97
N LEU A 183 11.16 -8.29 2.70
CA LEU A 183 10.34 -7.15 2.27
C LEU A 183 8.91 -7.22 2.82
N ILE A 184 8.31 -8.40 2.93
CA ILE A 184 6.99 -8.59 3.52
C ILE A 184 7.01 -8.11 4.99
N PHE A 185 8.03 -8.47 5.76
CA PHE A 185 8.13 -8.05 7.15
C PHE A 185 8.61 -6.62 7.34
N LEU A 186 9.49 -6.11 6.48
CA LEU A 186 9.86 -4.69 6.47
C LEU A 186 8.64 -3.79 6.20
N SER A 187 7.72 -4.26 5.37
CA SER A 187 6.53 -3.49 5.00
C SER A 187 5.53 -3.28 6.14
N THR A 188 5.60 -4.06 7.24
CA THR A 188 4.77 -3.83 8.43
C THR A 188 5.02 -2.44 9.02
N GLY A 189 6.27 -1.95 8.95
CA GLY A 189 6.61 -0.59 9.35
C GLY A 189 6.17 0.51 8.35
N ILE A 190 5.50 0.15 7.25
CA ILE A 190 4.80 1.09 6.35
C ILE A 190 3.31 0.94 6.51
N HIS A 191 2.80 -0.26 6.22
CA HIS A 191 1.38 -0.62 6.29
C HIS A 191 1.22 -2.14 6.29
N LEU A 192 0.16 -2.66 6.92
CA LEU A 192 -0.05 -4.11 7.04
C LEU A 192 -0.54 -4.79 5.75
N THR A 193 -1.08 -4.03 4.78
CA THR A 193 -1.62 -4.59 3.52
C THR A 193 -0.64 -5.46 2.74
N PRO A 194 0.67 -5.12 2.59
CA PRO A 194 1.60 -5.99 1.87
C PRO A 194 1.81 -7.37 2.51
N PHE A 195 1.53 -7.52 3.80
CA PHE A 195 1.58 -8.83 4.44
C PHE A 195 0.58 -9.83 3.85
N LEU A 196 -0.51 -9.38 3.25
CA LEU A 196 -1.50 -10.25 2.62
C LEU A 196 -0.94 -11.13 1.50
N ILE A 197 0.20 -10.74 0.90
CA ILE A 197 0.87 -11.58 -0.12
C ILE A 197 1.57 -12.83 0.49
N PHE A 198 1.77 -12.87 1.81
CA PHE A 198 2.43 -13.97 2.50
C PHE A 198 1.81 -15.33 2.18
N PHE A 199 0.50 -15.46 2.35
CA PHE A 199 -0.21 -16.72 2.10
C PHE A 199 -0.17 -17.15 0.62
N PRO A 200 -0.45 -16.26 -0.36
CA PRO A 200 -0.25 -16.57 -1.76
C PRO A 200 1.17 -17.02 -2.12
N VAL A 201 2.21 -16.38 -1.53
CA VAL A 201 3.62 -16.75 -1.80
C VAL A 201 3.91 -18.17 -1.33
N TYR A 202 3.56 -18.53 -0.09
CA TYR A 202 3.75 -19.91 0.38
C TYR A 202 2.93 -20.92 -0.40
N GLY A 203 1.66 -20.62 -0.69
CA GLY A 203 0.82 -21.46 -1.55
C GLY A 203 1.45 -21.68 -2.93
N PHE A 204 2.02 -20.62 -3.52
CA PHE A 204 2.68 -20.70 -4.81
C PHE A 204 3.96 -21.51 -4.78
N ILE A 205 4.80 -21.35 -3.75
CA ILE A 205 6.02 -22.15 -3.55
C ILE A 205 5.67 -23.65 -3.57
N PHE A 206 4.65 -24.08 -2.82
CA PHE A 206 4.22 -25.47 -2.74
C PHE A 206 3.58 -25.99 -4.03
N ILE A 207 2.87 -25.14 -4.78
CA ILE A 207 2.27 -25.50 -6.07
C ILE A 207 3.35 -25.63 -7.16
N VAL A 208 4.35 -24.75 -7.15
CA VAL A 208 5.45 -24.76 -8.13
C VAL A 208 6.39 -25.94 -7.90
N GLU A 209 6.80 -26.16 -6.67
CA GLU A 209 7.78 -27.17 -6.27
C GLU A 209 7.21 -28.07 -5.15
N ARG A 210 6.50 -29.11 -5.54
CA ARG A 210 5.85 -30.04 -4.59
C ARG A 210 6.80 -30.70 -3.61
N ARG A 211 8.11 -30.80 -3.93
CA ARG A 211 9.14 -31.31 -3.00
C ARG A 211 9.23 -30.47 -1.72
N TYR A 212 8.91 -29.18 -1.77
CA TYR A 212 8.91 -28.29 -0.60
C TYR A 212 7.78 -28.60 0.41
N LEU A 213 6.74 -29.34 0.02
CA LEU A 213 5.76 -29.88 0.97
C LEU A 213 6.38 -30.90 1.96
N LYS A 214 7.55 -31.46 1.64
CA LYS A 214 8.31 -32.37 2.50
C LYS A 214 9.54 -31.70 3.14
N ASP A 215 9.74 -30.41 2.87
CA ASP A 215 10.81 -29.60 3.47
C ASP A 215 10.34 -29.00 4.79
N TRP A 216 10.57 -29.74 5.88
CA TRP A 216 10.16 -29.33 7.21
C TRP A 216 10.76 -28.00 7.65
N LEU A 217 11.99 -27.65 7.23
CA LEU A 217 12.58 -26.36 7.57
C LEU A 217 11.87 -25.21 6.89
N LEU A 218 11.43 -25.36 5.63
CA LEU A 218 10.65 -24.34 4.95
C LEU A 218 9.26 -24.18 5.60
N ILE A 219 8.63 -25.30 6.00
CA ILE A 219 7.34 -25.27 6.71
C ILE A 219 7.51 -24.58 8.07
N LEU A 220 8.53 -24.93 8.84
CA LEU A 220 8.84 -24.29 10.13
C LEU A 220 9.12 -22.80 9.96
N LEU A 221 9.81 -22.38 8.89
CA LEU A 221 10.03 -20.96 8.59
C LEU A 221 8.70 -20.23 8.34
N GLY A 222 7.79 -20.83 7.59
CA GLY A 222 6.45 -20.26 7.36
C GLY A 222 5.63 -20.15 8.65
N LEU A 223 5.68 -21.19 9.50
CA LEU A 223 5.02 -21.18 10.81
C LEU A 223 5.66 -20.13 11.74
N PHE A 224 6.99 -20.02 11.76
CA PHE A 224 7.67 -18.97 12.53
C PHE A 224 7.20 -17.58 12.09
N GLN A 225 7.15 -17.32 10.81
CA GLN A 225 6.74 -16.03 10.24
C GLN A 225 5.30 -15.68 10.62
N ILE A 226 4.35 -16.61 10.44
CA ILE A 226 2.94 -16.33 10.75
C ILE A 226 2.71 -16.17 12.25
N PHE A 227 3.31 -17.03 13.09
CA PHE A 227 3.14 -16.90 14.54
C PHE A 227 3.81 -15.64 15.09
N LEU A 228 4.94 -15.22 14.53
CA LEU A 228 5.57 -13.94 14.87
C LEU A 228 4.66 -12.76 14.47
N PHE A 229 4.09 -12.76 13.26
CA PHE A 229 3.17 -11.72 12.83
C PHE A 229 1.91 -11.67 13.70
N VAL A 230 1.33 -12.83 14.02
CA VAL A 230 0.16 -12.92 14.90
C VAL A 230 0.50 -12.39 16.29
N LEU A 231 1.66 -12.76 16.85
CA LEU A 231 2.11 -12.28 18.15
C LEU A 231 2.26 -10.76 18.19
N LEU A 232 2.81 -10.16 17.12
CA LEU A 232 3.13 -8.73 17.11
C LEU A 232 1.94 -7.81 16.76
N PHE A 233 0.94 -8.30 16.00
CA PHE A 233 -0.07 -7.41 15.42
C PHE A 233 -1.52 -7.84 15.61
N ILE A 234 -1.79 -9.07 16.10
CA ILE A 234 -3.17 -9.61 16.11
C ILE A 234 -3.57 -10.23 17.45
N ALA A 235 -2.64 -10.93 18.11
CA ALA A 235 -2.99 -11.80 19.22
C ALA A 235 -3.52 -11.04 20.45
N PRO A 236 -4.57 -11.55 21.13
CA PRO A 236 -4.93 -11.07 22.45
C PRO A 236 -3.90 -11.53 23.50
N GLU A 237 -3.76 -10.76 24.60
CA GLU A 237 -2.73 -10.97 25.63
C GLU A 237 -2.69 -12.39 26.22
N ASN A 238 -3.86 -13.01 26.36
CA ASN A 238 -3.97 -14.37 26.91
C ASN A 238 -3.27 -15.44 26.04
N LEU A 239 -3.00 -15.17 24.77
CA LEU A 239 -2.32 -16.08 23.85
C LEU A 239 -0.80 -15.87 23.79
N TYR A 240 -0.24 -14.79 24.32
CA TYR A 240 1.19 -14.46 24.17
C TYR A 240 2.11 -15.56 24.68
N LYS A 241 1.86 -16.08 25.88
CA LYS A 241 2.68 -17.18 26.46
C LYS A 241 2.69 -18.40 25.54
N LEU A 242 1.51 -18.77 25.01
CA LEU A 242 1.39 -19.89 24.09
C LEU A 242 2.18 -19.64 22.78
N LEU A 243 2.05 -18.47 22.18
CA LEU A 243 2.73 -18.11 20.93
C LEU A 243 4.25 -18.06 21.12
N ILE A 244 4.74 -17.52 22.23
CA ILE A 244 6.18 -17.51 22.57
C ILE A 244 6.71 -18.93 22.72
N ILE A 245 5.97 -19.82 23.40
CA ILE A 245 6.33 -21.23 23.52
C ILE A 245 6.37 -21.90 22.15
N ILE A 246 5.37 -21.67 21.29
CA ILE A 246 5.33 -22.22 19.94
C ILE A 246 6.54 -21.73 19.11
N LEU A 247 6.85 -20.44 19.15
CA LEU A 247 8.02 -19.87 18.46
C LEU A 247 9.31 -20.50 18.98
N GLY A 248 9.46 -20.63 20.30
CA GLY A 248 10.62 -21.31 20.93
C GLY A 248 10.75 -22.77 20.48
N LEU A 249 9.65 -23.51 20.42
CA LEU A 249 9.63 -24.90 19.96
C LEU A 249 10.00 -25.00 18.47
N ILE A 250 9.51 -24.10 17.62
CA ILE A 250 9.88 -24.05 16.19
C ILE A 250 11.39 -23.87 16.04
N LEU A 251 11.99 -22.92 16.75
CA LEU A 251 13.43 -22.67 16.71
C LEU A 251 14.24 -23.87 17.25
N LEU A 252 13.78 -24.47 18.35
CA LEU A 252 14.41 -25.68 18.93
C LEU A 252 14.38 -26.86 17.95
N ILE A 253 13.24 -27.12 17.34
CA ILE A 253 13.10 -28.19 16.33
C ILE A 253 14.03 -27.92 15.14
N ALA A 254 14.12 -26.67 14.68
CA ALA A 254 15.01 -26.28 13.59
C ALA A 254 16.51 -26.41 13.90
N ILE A 255 16.89 -26.46 15.18
CA ILE A 255 18.26 -26.82 15.63
C ILE A 255 18.43 -28.35 15.65
N VAL A 256 17.49 -29.08 16.23
CA VAL A 256 17.60 -30.52 16.48
C VAL A 256 17.56 -31.36 15.18
N LEU A 257 16.67 -30.97 14.24
CA LEU A 257 16.53 -31.72 12.97
C LEU A 257 17.82 -31.84 12.17
N PRO A 258 18.57 -30.75 11.90
CA PRO A 258 19.87 -30.84 11.19
C PRO A 258 20.94 -31.62 11.94
N LEU A 259 20.97 -31.53 13.28
CA LEU A 259 21.93 -32.29 14.12
C LEU A 259 21.72 -33.80 13.96
N ASN A 260 20.44 -34.23 13.90
CA ASN A 260 20.12 -35.67 13.76
C ASN A 260 20.34 -36.19 12.33
N ASN A 261 20.13 -35.37 11.30
CA ASN A 261 20.34 -35.79 9.91
C ASN A 261 20.76 -34.61 8.99
N PRO A 262 22.06 -34.23 9.00
CA PRO A 262 22.56 -33.06 8.27
C PRO A 262 22.30 -33.13 6.74
N LYS A 263 22.41 -34.33 6.15
CA LYS A 263 22.17 -34.50 4.70
C LYS A 263 20.74 -34.25 4.30
N LYS A 264 19.78 -34.68 5.11
CA LYS A 264 18.33 -34.47 4.86
C LYS A 264 17.93 -33.02 5.03
N TYR A 265 18.56 -32.29 5.95
CA TYR A 265 18.24 -30.91 6.29
C TYR A 265 19.34 -29.93 5.82
N ALA A 266 19.85 -30.12 4.61
CA ALA A 266 20.88 -29.26 4.01
C ALA A 266 20.44 -27.78 3.90
N ASN A 267 19.11 -27.50 3.95
CA ASN A 267 18.53 -26.16 3.88
C ASN A 267 18.54 -25.39 5.22
N TRP A 268 19.24 -25.86 6.25
CA TRP A 268 19.25 -25.21 7.56
C TRP A 268 19.77 -23.77 7.50
N LEU A 269 20.73 -23.48 6.64
CA LEU A 269 21.22 -22.11 6.44
C LEU A 269 20.16 -21.20 5.85
N PHE A 270 19.35 -21.71 4.91
CA PHE A 270 18.23 -20.97 4.34
C PHE A 270 17.18 -20.63 5.40
N PHE A 271 16.87 -21.58 6.30
CA PHE A 271 15.96 -21.35 7.42
C PHE A 271 16.46 -20.20 8.31
N TRP A 272 17.71 -20.27 8.78
CA TRP A 272 18.26 -19.25 9.68
C TRP A 272 18.45 -17.90 9.01
N ALA A 273 18.82 -17.87 7.74
CA ALA A 273 18.85 -16.65 6.95
C ALA A 273 17.45 -16.04 6.83
N GLY A 274 16.42 -16.87 6.62
CA GLY A 274 15.02 -16.43 6.61
C GLY A 274 14.57 -15.85 7.95
N VAL A 275 14.86 -16.52 9.06
CA VAL A 275 14.59 -16.03 10.42
C VAL A 275 15.28 -14.68 10.66
N ALA A 276 16.58 -14.60 10.37
CA ALA A 276 17.35 -13.37 10.57
C ALA A 276 16.80 -12.20 9.75
N LEU A 277 16.48 -12.41 8.47
CA LEU A 277 15.93 -11.39 7.60
C LEU A 277 14.52 -10.92 8.03
N VAL A 278 13.70 -11.84 8.53
CA VAL A 278 12.38 -11.50 9.10
C VAL A 278 12.55 -10.63 10.35
N ILE A 279 13.43 -11.01 11.26
CA ILE A 279 13.73 -10.22 12.47
C ILE A 279 14.26 -8.83 12.09
N VAL A 280 15.19 -8.75 11.12
CA VAL A 280 15.65 -7.45 10.60
C VAL A 280 14.53 -6.65 9.98
N GLY A 281 13.60 -7.29 9.25
CA GLY A 281 12.43 -6.64 8.68
C GLY A 281 11.56 -5.97 9.74
N VAL A 282 11.15 -6.71 10.78
CA VAL A 282 10.30 -6.17 11.86
C VAL A 282 11.07 -5.29 12.86
N SER A 283 12.40 -5.28 12.83
CA SER A 283 13.18 -4.48 13.79
C SER A 283 12.92 -2.97 13.70
N THR A 284 12.34 -2.51 12.61
CA THR A 284 11.89 -1.13 12.45
C THR A 284 10.85 -0.73 13.49
N GLU A 285 10.08 -1.68 14.02
CA GLU A 285 9.10 -1.44 15.11
C GLU A 285 9.79 -0.98 16.42
N LEU A 286 11.07 -1.30 16.62
CA LEU A 286 11.84 -0.83 17.77
C LEU A 286 12.03 0.71 17.79
N TYR A 287 11.85 1.37 16.64
CA TYR A 287 11.81 2.82 16.59
C TYR A 287 10.76 3.39 17.56
N LEU A 288 9.59 2.78 17.64
CA LEU A 288 8.47 3.26 18.45
C LEU A 288 8.84 3.43 19.94
N PRO A 289 9.24 2.38 20.68
CA PRO A 289 9.57 2.53 22.10
C PRO A 289 10.83 3.36 22.33
N ILE A 290 11.84 3.27 21.45
CA ILE A 290 13.10 4.02 21.60
C ILE A 290 12.83 5.51 21.42
N ARG A 291 12.12 5.90 20.37
CA ARG A 291 11.85 7.29 20.06
C ARG A 291 10.85 7.91 21.03
N SER A 292 9.81 7.17 21.40
CA SER A 292 8.81 7.60 22.37
C SER A 292 9.43 7.96 23.73
N ARG A 293 10.32 7.12 24.26
CA ARG A 293 11.06 7.43 25.49
C ARG A 293 11.84 8.72 25.37
N ARG A 294 12.51 8.93 24.25
CA ARG A 294 13.28 10.15 24.02
C ARG A 294 12.41 11.40 23.97
N ILE A 295 11.24 11.31 23.34
CA ILE A 295 10.26 12.40 23.32
C ILE A 295 9.81 12.72 24.75
N THR A 296 9.40 11.71 25.52
CA THR A 296 8.95 11.87 26.92
C THR A 296 10.03 12.47 27.80
N GLU A 297 11.31 12.09 27.64
CA GLU A 297 12.43 12.67 28.38
C GLU A 297 12.62 14.15 28.04
N LEU A 298 12.53 14.52 26.76
CA LEU A 298 12.64 15.92 26.31
C LEU A 298 11.50 16.79 26.87
N TYR A 299 10.29 16.23 27.02
CA TYR A 299 9.18 16.94 27.63
C TYR A 299 9.34 17.19 29.14
N LYS A 300 10.11 16.39 29.84
CA LYS A 300 10.45 16.60 31.25
C LYS A 300 11.56 17.65 31.44
N ASP A 301 12.30 17.95 30.39
CA ASP A 301 13.38 18.96 30.43
C ASP A 301 12.82 20.37 30.16
N ARG A 302 12.82 21.21 31.18
CA ARG A 302 12.36 22.60 31.10
C ARG A 302 13.10 23.42 30.03
N VAL A 303 14.41 23.22 29.89
CA VAL A 303 15.21 23.93 28.87
C VAL A 303 14.78 23.50 27.46
N ALA A 304 14.52 22.23 27.26
CA ALA A 304 14.01 21.72 25.97
C ALA A 304 12.62 22.27 25.65
N GLN A 305 11.73 22.40 26.65
CA GLN A 305 10.41 23.01 26.46
C GLN A 305 10.52 24.49 26.07
N GLU A 306 11.37 25.25 26.76
CA GLU A 306 11.61 26.69 26.46
C GLU A 306 12.15 26.87 25.03
N ARG A 307 13.06 25.99 24.59
CA ARG A 307 13.59 26.00 23.22
C ARG A 307 12.52 25.64 22.20
N TYR A 308 11.67 24.63 22.50
CA TYR A 308 10.53 24.27 21.66
C TYR A 308 9.57 25.46 21.46
N LEU A 309 9.22 26.16 22.56
CA LEU A 309 8.35 27.34 22.49
C LEU A 309 8.96 28.48 21.67
N LYS A 310 10.29 28.60 21.64
CA LYS A 310 11.04 29.59 20.82
C LYS A 310 11.13 29.19 19.34
N GLY A 311 10.51 28.08 18.94
CA GLY A 311 10.50 27.63 17.55
C GLY A 311 11.62 26.66 17.18
N GLU A 312 12.48 26.26 18.12
CA GLU A 312 13.48 25.24 17.87
C GLU A 312 12.81 23.85 17.81
N ASN A 313 13.14 23.06 16.79
CA ASN A 313 12.55 21.71 16.60
C ASN A 313 13.28 20.66 17.45
N ILE A 314 12.99 20.63 18.75
CA ILE A 314 13.74 19.81 19.71
C ILE A 314 12.90 18.67 20.27
N ALA A 315 11.62 18.89 20.53
CA ALA A 315 10.73 17.93 21.14
C ALA A 315 9.37 17.93 20.45
N PRO A 316 9.08 16.94 19.57
CA PRO A 316 7.77 16.81 18.97
C PRO A 316 6.72 16.48 20.05
N ARG A 317 5.51 17.01 19.91
CA ARG A 317 4.39 16.68 20.79
C ARG A 317 3.65 15.41 20.40
N ILE A 318 3.80 14.98 19.14
CA ILE A 318 3.12 13.80 18.63
C ILE A 318 3.84 12.56 19.15
N ASN A 319 3.23 11.88 20.12
CA ASN A 319 3.72 10.65 20.74
C ASN A 319 2.54 9.73 21.07
N GLU A 320 1.85 9.29 20.03
CA GLU A 320 0.60 8.56 20.16
C GLU A 320 0.76 7.24 20.92
N CYS A 321 -0.14 6.99 21.86
CA CYS A 321 -0.12 5.85 22.77
C CYS A 321 1.16 5.66 23.60
N GLU A 322 2.09 6.61 23.60
CA GLU A 322 3.35 6.57 24.34
C GLU A 322 4.03 5.18 24.39
N PRO A 323 4.35 4.55 23.26
CA PRO A 323 4.83 3.15 23.20
C PRO A 323 6.15 2.92 23.96
N GLY A 324 6.81 3.98 24.40
CA GLY A 324 8.01 3.92 25.25
C GLY A 324 7.74 3.88 26.75
N ALA A 325 6.50 4.11 27.19
CA ALA A 325 6.17 4.19 28.61
C ALA A 325 6.25 2.82 29.30
N SER A 326 5.86 1.75 28.62
CA SER A 326 5.91 0.37 29.13
C SER A 326 5.85 -0.65 27.98
N LEU A 327 6.15 -1.93 28.27
CA LEU A 327 5.92 -3.01 27.32
C LEU A 327 4.45 -3.13 26.93
N LYS A 328 3.54 -2.85 27.86
CA LYS A 328 2.11 -2.84 27.57
C LYS A 328 1.73 -1.72 26.61
N ALA A 329 2.22 -0.50 26.80
CA ALA A 329 1.97 0.62 25.90
C ALA A 329 2.52 0.36 24.49
N PHE A 330 3.67 -0.28 24.37
CA PHE A 330 4.21 -0.72 23.10
C PHE A 330 3.31 -1.76 22.41
N ASP A 331 2.86 -2.74 23.17
CA ASP A 331 1.91 -3.75 22.72
C ASP A 331 0.58 -3.14 22.28
N ASP A 332 0.01 -2.25 23.09
CA ASP A 332 -1.25 -1.55 22.78
C ASP A 332 -1.14 -0.74 21.48
N ALA A 333 0.01 -0.11 21.22
CA ALA A 333 0.29 0.61 19.98
C ALA A 333 0.34 -0.36 18.77
N LEU A 334 1.12 -1.44 18.82
CA LEU A 334 1.22 -2.40 17.72
C LEU A 334 -0.12 -3.06 17.39
N HIS A 335 -0.91 -3.41 18.41
CA HIS A 335 -2.23 -4.03 18.25
C HIS A 335 -3.36 -3.01 17.98
N ARG A 336 -3.06 -1.73 17.92
CA ARG A 336 -4.03 -0.65 17.66
C ARG A 336 -5.22 -0.67 18.61
N ARG A 337 -4.98 -0.97 19.90
CA ARG A 337 -6.04 -1.20 20.91
C ARG A 337 -6.90 0.03 21.18
N GLN A 338 -6.40 1.24 20.92
CA GLN A 338 -7.17 2.48 21.03
C GLN A 338 -8.41 2.52 20.12
N TYR A 339 -8.40 1.80 18.99
CA TYR A 339 -9.56 1.72 18.10
C TYR A 339 -10.59 0.66 18.50
N GLY A 340 -10.37 0.02 19.63
CA GLY A 340 -11.21 -1.07 20.10
C GLY A 340 -10.97 -2.40 19.37
N PRO A 341 -11.67 -3.46 19.77
CA PRO A 341 -11.49 -4.78 19.20
C PRO A 341 -11.97 -4.81 17.74
N GLN A 342 -11.10 -5.28 16.84
CA GLN A 342 -11.50 -5.57 15.48
C GLN A 342 -12.30 -6.89 15.47
N TYR A 343 -13.48 -6.87 14.89
CA TYR A 343 -14.35 -8.03 14.76
C TYR A 343 -14.86 -8.17 13.32
N MET A 344 -14.91 -9.42 12.87
CA MET A 344 -15.49 -9.73 11.56
C MET A 344 -16.99 -10.02 11.64
N LEU A 345 -17.47 -10.40 12.80
CA LEU A 345 -18.87 -10.72 13.07
C LEU A 345 -19.29 -10.12 14.42
N PRO A 346 -20.53 -9.57 14.51
CA PRO A 346 -21.47 -9.35 13.42
C PRO A 346 -20.95 -8.32 12.38
N ARG A 347 -21.55 -8.30 11.18
CA ARG A 347 -21.18 -7.28 10.18
C ARG A 347 -21.73 -5.92 10.61
N LYS A 348 -20.92 -4.86 10.50
CA LYS A 348 -21.34 -3.49 10.86
C LYS A 348 -22.52 -2.98 10.03
N THR A 349 -22.73 -3.55 8.84
CA THR A 349 -23.90 -3.27 7.99
C THR A 349 -25.18 -3.96 8.45
N GLN A 350 -25.10 -4.88 9.43
CA GLN A 350 -26.29 -5.52 10.05
C GLN A 350 -26.95 -4.65 11.12
N GLU A 351 -26.16 -3.79 11.76
CA GLU A 351 -26.66 -2.96 12.85
C GLU A 351 -27.84 -2.12 12.37
N LYS A 352 -28.96 -2.23 13.06
CA LYS A 352 -30.22 -1.48 12.77
C LYS A 352 -30.87 -1.74 11.40
N THR A 353 -30.33 -2.63 10.55
CA THR A 353 -30.91 -2.96 9.23
C THR A 353 -31.78 -4.19 9.22
N GLY A 354 -31.54 -5.12 10.15
CA GLY A 354 -32.15 -6.44 10.13
C GLY A 354 -31.54 -7.41 9.11
N TYR A 355 -30.45 -7.03 8.42
CA TYR A 355 -29.78 -7.90 7.46
C TYR A 355 -29.14 -9.12 8.12
N SER A 356 -29.13 -10.23 7.43
CA SER A 356 -28.31 -11.40 7.78
C SER A 356 -26.82 -11.10 7.59
N VAL A 357 -25.93 -11.94 8.14
CA VAL A 357 -24.47 -11.84 7.94
C VAL A 357 -24.12 -11.84 6.46
N ILE A 358 -24.78 -12.69 5.68
CA ILE A 358 -24.53 -12.84 4.24
C ILE A 358 -24.94 -11.55 3.50
N GLU A 359 -26.11 -11.01 3.74
CA GLU A 359 -26.56 -9.76 3.13
C GLU A 359 -25.65 -8.59 3.51
N GLY A 360 -25.28 -8.46 4.78
CA GLY A 360 -24.33 -7.45 5.24
C GLY A 360 -22.97 -7.54 4.55
N TYR A 361 -22.46 -8.75 4.34
CA TYR A 361 -21.22 -8.96 3.61
C TYR A 361 -21.37 -8.61 2.11
N PHE A 362 -22.48 -8.99 1.46
CA PHE A 362 -22.71 -8.63 0.06
C PHE A 362 -22.81 -7.12 -0.15
N TRP A 363 -23.40 -6.39 0.76
CA TRP A 363 -23.40 -4.92 0.72
C TRP A 363 -21.97 -4.34 0.73
N GLN A 364 -21.10 -4.90 1.56
CA GLN A 364 -19.69 -4.46 1.63
C GLN A 364 -18.90 -4.87 0.38
N VAL A 365 -19.21 -6.03 -0.22
CA VAL A 365 -18.64 -6.43 -1.53
C VAL A 365 -19.14 -5.50 -2.64
N ALA A 366 -20.42 -5.11 -2.63
CA ALA A 366 -20.95 -4.16 -3.59
C ALA A 366 -20.28 -2.79 -3.47
N LEU A 367 -19.99 -2.34 -2.25
CA LEU A 367 -19.21 -1.13 -2.01
C LEU A 367 -17.80 -1.23 -2.59
N PHE A 368 -17.10 -2.35 -2.37
CA PHE A 368 -15.79 -2.59 -2.99
C PHE A 368 -15.85 -2.53 -4.53
N ILE A 369 -16.84 -3.19 -5.15
CA ILE A 369 -17.02 -3.15 -6.62
C ILE A 369 -17.29 -1.72 -7.10
N ARG A 370 -18.03 -0.94 -6.33
CA ARG A 370 -18.26 0.49 -6.60
C ARG A 370 -16.96 1.29 -6.60
N TYR A 371 -16.08 1.11 -5.61
CA TYR A 371 -14.77 1.73 -5.55
C TYR A 371 -13.87 1.29 -6.71
N LEU A 372 -13.88 0.02 -7.06
CA LEU A 372 -13.17 -0.48 -8.24
C LEU A 372 -13.68 0.15 -9.54
N SER A 373 -14.99 0.44 -9.62
CA SER A 373 -15.59 1.12 -10.78
C SER A 373 -15.12 2.57 -10.90
N TRP A 374 -14.85 3.26 -9.79
CA TRP A 374 -14.38 4.63 -9.79
C TRP A 374 -13.01 4.79 -10.45
N GLN A 375 -12.21 3.73 -10.50
CA GLN A 375 -10.85 3.80 -11.02
C GLN A 375 -10.77 4.38 -12.43
N ILE A 376 -11.76 4.07 -13.28
CA ILE A 376 -11.81 4.55 -14.67
C ILE A 376 -12.99 5.47 -14.97
N ALA A 377 -14.08 5.35 -14.19
CA ALA A 377 -15.32 6.05 -14.46
C ALA A 377 -16.05 6.38 -13.14
N PRO A 378 -15.66 7.45 -12.44
CA PRO A 378 -16.37 7.94 -11.25
C PRO A 378 -17.81 8.30 -11.56
N GLU A 379 -18.64 8.52 -10.54
CA GLU A 379 -20.08 8.74 -10.70
C GLU A 379 -20.43 10.06 -11.41
N SER A 380 -19.47 10.98 -11.50
CA SER A 380 -19.60 12.22 -12.28
C SER A 380 -19.64 12.00 -13.80
N VAL A 381 -19.18 10.84 -14.28
CA VAL A 381 -19.20 10.49 -15.71
C VAL A 381 -20.62 10.16 -16.14
N ASN A 382 -21.02 10.64 -17.33
CA ASN A 382 -22.32 10.34 -17.92
C ASN A 382 -22.62 8.82 -17.87
N ARG A 383 -23.82 8.43 -17.43
CA ARG A 383 -24.22 7.04 -17.18
C ARG A 383 -23.99 6.10 -18.37
N PHE A 384 -24.26 6.57 -19.58
CA PHE A 384 -24.06 5.77 -20.80
C PHE A 384 -22.59 5.49 -21.06
N PHE A 385 -21.75 6.54 -21.04
CA PHE A 385 -20.29 6.37 -21.21
C PHE A 385 -19.70 5.54 -20.07
N ARG A 386 -20.14 5.77 -18.84
CA ARG A 386 -19.72 4.98 -17.68
C ARG A 386 -20.00 3.50 -17.88
N ALA A 387 -21.20 3.14 -18.36
CA ALA A 387 -21.56 1.75 -18.61
C ALA A 387 -20.64 1.11 -19.67
N ILE A 388 -20.34 1.80 -20.77
CA ILE A 388 -19.41 1.32 -21.80
C ILE A 388 -18.01 1.09 -21.22
N LEU A 389 -17.46 2.10 -20.52
CA LEU A 389 -16.11 2.01 -19.95
C LEU A 389 -15.98 0.86 -18.96
N LEU A 390 -16.98 0.71 -18.07
CA LEU A 390 -17.00 -0.38 -17.08
C LEU A 390 -17.14 -1.74 -17.74
N THR A 391 -17.97 -1.86 -18.79
CA THR A 391 -18.12 -3.11 -19.54
C THR A 391 -16.77 -3.53 -20.14
N ILE A 392 -16.05 -2.64 -20.80
CA ILE A 392 -14.73 -2.92 -21.37
C ILE A 392 -13.74 -3.32 -20.27
N PHE A 393 -13.72 -2.57 -19.16
CA PHE A 393 -12.81 -2.77 -18.04
C PHE A 393 -12.97 -4.14 -17.39
N TYR A 394 -14.22 -4.48 -17.01
CA TYR A 394 -14.51 -5.77 -16.39
C TYR A 394 -14.38 -6.94 -17.37
N ALA A 395 -14.84 -6.76 -18.62
CA ALA A 395 -14.68 -7.79 -19.65
C ALA A 395 -13.20 -8.10 -19.90
N ALA A 396 -12.35 -7.08 -19.99
CA ALA A 396 -10.91 -7.29 -20.13
C ALA A 396 -10.32 -8.03 -18.92
N GLY A 397 -10.67 -7.61 -17.69
CA GLY A 397 -10.21 -8.29 -16.47
C GLY A 397 -10.62 -9.76 -16.43
N ILE A 398 -11.89 -10.07 -16.72
CA ILE A 398 -12.41 -11.45 -16.77
C ILE A 398 -11.72 -12.25 -17.89
N TRP A 399 -11.55 -11.67 -19.06
CA TRP A 399 -10.83 -12.33 -20.16
C TRP A 399 -9.38 -12.64 -19.78
N GLY A 400 -8.71 -11.70 -19.12
CA GLY A 400 -7.36 -11.91 -18.59
C GLY A 400 -7.28 -13.09 -17.62
N ILE A 401 -8.24 -13.22 -16.71
CA ILE A 401 -8.37 -14.35 -15.77
C ILE A 401 -8.54 -15.68 -16.54
N VAL A 402 -9.44 -15.73 -17.52
CA VAL A 402 -9.71 -16.93 -18.32
C VAL A 402 -8.48 -17.38 -19.11
N GLU A 403 -7.80 -16.44 -19.74
CA GLU A 403 -6.59 -16.75 -20.52
C GLU A 403 -5.42 -17.16 -19.63
N LEU A 404 -5.28 -16.56 -18.44
CA LEU A 404 -4.31 -16.97 -17.46
C LEU A 404 -4.53 -18.42 -17.01
N PHE A 405 -5.78 -18.79 -16.75
CA PHE A 405 -6.14 -20.18 -16.41
C PHE A 405 -5.78 -21.17 -17.53
N LYS A 406 -6.04 -20.82 -18.80
CA LYS A 406 -5.74 -21.69 -19.94
C LYS A 406 -4.23 -21.85 -20.18
N ARG A 407 -3.45 -20.79 -20.00
CA ARG A 407 -2.04 -20.75 -20.42
C ARG A 407 -1.06 -21.10 -19.32
N GLU A 408 -1.33 -20.69 -18.06
CA GLU A 408 -0.37 -20.82 -16.96
C GLU A 408 -1.08 -21.07 -15.62
N LYS A 409 -1.59 -22.28 -15.43
CA LYS A 409 -2.42 -22.66 -14.27
C LYS A 409 -1.78 -22.36 -12.92
N LYS A 410 -0.45 -22.55 -12.77
CA LYS A 410 0.23 -22.26 -11.50
C LYS A 410 0.20 -20.75 -11.18
N LEU A 411 0.50 -19.94 -12.18
CA LEU A 411 0.44 -18.48 -12.04
C LEU A 411 -1.00 -17.99 -11.84
N PHE A 412 -1.98 -18.62 -12.50
CA PHE A 412 -3.40 -18.34 -12.27
C PHE A 412 -3.78 -18.52 -10.80
N ILE A 413 -3.45 -19.68 -10.20
CA ILE A 413 -3.78 -19.93 -8.79
C ILE A 413 -3.12 -18.87 -7.89
N PHE A 414 -1.88 -18.54 -8.15
CA PHE A 414 -1.16 -17.51 -7.41
C PHE A 414 -1.84 -16.14 -7.51
N MET A 415 -2.13 -15.69 -8.73
CA MET A 415 -2.70 -14.37 -8.96
C MET A 415 -4.15 -14.26 -8.46
N ILE A 416 -4.95 -15.31 -8.60
CA ILE A 416 -6.33 -15.33 -8.09
C ILE A 416 -6.33 -15.39 -6.56
N PHE A 417 -5.40 -16.11 -5.95
CA PHE A 417 -5.29 -16.11 -4.49
C PHE A 417 -4.90 -14.73 -3.95
N ILE A 418 -3.96 -14.02 -4.61
CA ILE A 418 -3.66 -12.62 -4.28
C ILE A 418 -4.93 -11.76 -4.42
N MET A 419 -5.63 -11.86 -5.56
CA MET A 419 -6.84 -11.07 -5.80
C MET A 419 -7.91 -11.33 -4.73
N PHE A 420 -8.09 -12.59 -4.33
CA PHE A 420 -9.01 -12.97 -3.24
C PHE A 420 -8.61 -12.32 -1.91
N MET A 421 -7.31 -12.39 -1.54
CA MET A 421 -6.80 -11.79 -0.29
C MET A 421 -6.98 -10.27 -0.27
N LEU A 422 -6.69 -9.59 -1.39
CA LEU A 422 -6.78 -8.14 -1.49
C LEU A 422 -8.23 -7.63 -1.62
N SER A 423 -9.19 -8.45 -2.05
CA SER A 423 -10.59 -8.08 -2.24
C SER A 423 -11.49 -8.70 -1.18
N PHE A 424 -11.99 -9.89 -1.41
CA PHE A 424 -13.02 -10.53 -0.56
C PHE A 424 -12.54 -10.76 0.89
N ALA A 425 -11.31 -11.21 1.10
CA ALA A 425 -10.77 -11.39 2.44
C ALA A 425 -10.58 -10.02 3.13
N MET A 426 -10.10 -9.01 2.40
CA MET A 426 -9.96 -7.64 2.92
C MET A 426 -11.33 -7.05 3.28
N VAL A 427 -12.35 -7.18 2.43
CA VAL A 427 -13.74 -6.78 2.75
C VAL A 427 -14.23 -7.47 4.02
N GLY A 428 -13.94 -8.77 4.16
CA GLY A 428 -14.25 -9.53 5.36
C GLY A 428 -13.59 -8.96 6.61
N TYR A 429 -12.30 -8.66 6.53
CA TYR A 429 -11.50 -8.13 7.63
C TYR A 429 -11.88 -6.70 8.03
N LEU A 430 -12.00 -5.80 7.06
CA LEU A 430 -12.29 -4.38 7.32
C LEU A 430 -13.66 -4.17 7.96
N ASN A 431 -14.63 -4.99 7.62
CA ASN A 431 -15.99 -4.90 8.15
C ASN A 431 -16.55 -3.47 8.15
N LEU A 432 -16.48 -2.79 6.98
CA LEU A 432 -16.84 -1.37 6.85
C LEU A 432 -18.32 -1.12 7.13
N LYS A 433 -18.62 0.06 7.66
CA LYS A 433 -19.98 0.61 7.71
C LYS A 433 -20.43 1.03 6.30
N PHE A 434 -21.65 1.58 6.19
CA PHE A 434 -22.11 2.18 4.95
C PHE A 434 -21.23 3.38 4.54
N SER A 435 -21.03 3.58 3.27
CA SER A 435 -20.28 4.71 2.73
C SER A 435 -21.03 6.04 2.96
N PRO A 436 -20.31 7.17 3.10
CA PRO A 436 -20.95 8.49 3.15
C PRO A 436 -21.83 8.79 1.93
N SER A 437 -21.41 8.34 0.74
CA SER A 437 -22.14 8.51 -0.52
C SER A 437 -23.21 7.43 -0.77
N ASP A 438 -23.39 6.49 0.14
CA ASP A 438 -24.43 5.47 -0.01
C ASP A 438 -25.82 6.07 0.21
N SER A 439 -26.72 5.84 -0.73
CA SER A 439 -28.10 6.33 -0.63
C SER A 439 -28.97 5.50 0.31
N ASN A 440 -28.55 4.30 0.65
CA ASN A 440 -29.31 3.31 1.41
C ASN A 440 -28.46 2.67 2.53
N PRO A 441 -29.06 2.34 3.69
CA PRO A 441 -30.38 2.74 4.17
C PRO A 441 -30.35 4.08 4.91
N LYS A 442 -31.47 4.76 4.93
CA LYS A 442 -31.65 6.00 5.72
C LYS A 442 -31.43 5.70 7.21
N HIS A 443 -30.74 6.62 7.91
CA HIS A 443 -30.50 6.56 9.36
C HIS A 443 -29.50 5.49 9.86
N GLN A 444 -28.72 4.86 8.99
CA GLN A 444 -27.65 3.97 9.41
C GLN A 444 -26.36 4.74 9.71
N GLU A 445 -25.54 4.17 10.61
CA GLU A 445 -24.20 4.68 10.84
C GLU A 445 -23.34 4.52 9.58
N ARG A 446 -22.66 5.59 9.21
CA ARG A 446 -21.80 5.64 8.02
C ARG A 446 -20.34 5.80 8.39
N GLU A 447 -19.47 5.44 7.48
CA GLU A 447 -18.08 5.84 7.56
C GLU A 447 -17.97 7.37 7.49
N VAL A 448 -16.94 7.94 8.11
CA VAL A 448 -16.71 9.40 8.11
C VAL A 448 -16.18 9.90 6.77
N ARG A 449 -15.54 9.01 5.99
CA ARG A 449 -15.07 9.26 4.62
C ARG A 449 -15.19 8.00 3.77
N GLU A 450 -15.06 8.14 2.46
CA GLU A 450 -14.92 7.01 1.56
C GLU A 450 -13.67 6.20 1.92
N ARG A 451 -13.78 4.89 1.86
CA ARG A 451 -12.72 3.96 2.28
C ARG A 451 -12.06 3.25 1.09
N ASP A 452 -12.11 3.85 -0.09
CA ASP A 452 -11.55 3.34 -1.36
C ASP A 452 -10.03 3.13 -1.28
N TYR A 453 -9.32 3.97 -0.54
CA TYR A 453 -7.87 3.91 -0.37
C TYR A 453 -7.38 2.60 0.25
N PHE A 454 -8.19 1.90 1.06
CA PHE A 454 -7.84 0.56 1.53
C PHE A 454 -7.69 -0.45 0.39
N PHE A 455 -8.36 -0.21 -0.73
CA PHE A 455 -8.31 -1.08 -1.91
C PHE A 455 -7.30 -0.63 -2.97
N HIS A 456 -6.48 0.40 -2.69
CA HIS A 456 -5.47 0.93 -3.61
C HIS A 456 -4.61 -0.18 -4.26
N THR A 457 -4.06 -1.10 -3.46
CA THR A 457 -3.28 -2.24 -3.97
C THR A 457 -4.13 -3.21 -4.79
N THR A 458 -5.41 -3.39 -4.43
CA THR A 458 -6.37 -4.24 -5.14
C THR A 458 -6.65 -3.69 -6.53
N ASP A 459 -6.89 -2.38 -6.63
CA ASP A 459 -7.19 -1.68 -7.88
C ASP A 459 -6.02 -1.82 -8.85
N VAL A 460 -4.80 -1.59 -8.36
CA VAL A 460 -3.56 -1.79 -9.11
C VAL A 460 -3.43 -3.24 -9.59
N TYR A 461 -3.74 -4.20 -8.72
CA TYR A 461 -3.62 -5.61 -9.05
C TYR A 461 -4.69 -6.08 -10.05
N PHE A 462 -5.92 -5.55 -9.97
CA PHE A 462 -6.93 -5.77 -10.99
C PHE A 462 -6.51 -5.19 -12.34
N GLY A 463 -5.82 -4.06 -12.35
CA GLY A 463 -5.20 -3.50 -13.55
C GLY A 463 -4.24 -4.47 -14.27
N LEU A 464 -3.51 -5.34 -13.54
CA LEU A 464 -2.71 -6.41 -14.16
C LEU A 464 -3.61 -7.40 -14.93
N LEU A 465 -4.72 -7.82 -14.35
CA LEU A 465 -5.67 -8.74 -15.00
C LEU A 465 -6.29 -8.11 -16.25
N VAL A 466 -6.61 -6.82 -16.21
CA VAL A 466 -7.07 -6.05 -17.38
C VAL A 466 -5.99 -6.05 -18.48
N GLY A 467 -4.73 -5.83 -18.13
CA GLY A 467 -3.61 -5.90 -19.08
C GLY A 467 -3.44 -7.25 -19.73
N LEU A 468 -3.68 -8.34 -18.98
CA LEU A 468 -3.69 -9.70 -19.53
C LEU A 468 -4.82 -9.89 -20.54
N GLY A 469 -6.01 -9.33 -20.25
CA GLY A 469 -7.14 -9.38 -21.18
C GLY A 469 -6.91 -8.56 -22.44
N PHE A 470 -6.30 -7.38 -22.32
CA PHE A 470 -5.92 -6.57 -23.47
C PHE A 470 -4.90 -7.29 -24.36
N TYR A 471 -3.94 -7.98 -23.78
CA TYR A 471 -3.01 -8.79 -24.55
C TYR A 471 -3.73 -9.92 -25.30
N ALA A 472 -4.62 -10.63 -24.62
CA ALA A 472 -5.45 -11.67 -25.25
C ALA A 472 -6.34 -11.12 -26.36
N PHE A 473 -6.95 -9.95 -26.18
CA PHE A 473 -7.74 -9.26 -27.18
C PHE A 473 -6.91 -8.94 -28.44
N VAL A 474 -5.71 -8.40 -28.30
CA VAL A 474 -4.85 -8.11 -29.45
C VAL A 474 -4.44 -9.39 -30.19
N GLU A 475 -4.10 -10.45 -29.45
CA GLU A 475 -3.78 -11.74 -30.09
C GLU A 475 -4.98 -12.28 -30.87
N TRP A 476 -6.18 -12.18 -30.30
CA TRP A 476 -7.43 -12.59 -30.97
C TRP A 476 -7.67 -11.76 -32.23
N VAL A 477 -7.62 -10.44 -32.17
CA VAL A 477 -7.79 -9.55 -33.36
C VAL A 477 -6.78 -9.91 -34.45
N ARG A 478 -5.52 -10.14 -34.09
CA ARG A 478 -4.49 -10.50 -35.06
C ARG A 478 -4.75 -11.83 -35.73
N LYS A 479 -5.25 -12.81 -34.98
CA LYS A 479 -5.59 -14.12 -35.50
C LYS A 479 -6.78 -14.02 -36.47
N GLU A 480 -7.89 -13.41 -36.04
CA GLU A 480 -9.11 -13.30 -36.85
C GLU A 480 -8.90 -12.44 -38.11
N ALA A 481 -8.15 -11.36 -37.97
CA ALA A 481 -7.80 -10.51 -39.12
C ALA A 481 -6.62 -11.04 -39.93
N LYS A 482 -6.19 -12.29 -39.75
CA LYS A 482 -5.09 -12.95 -40.48
C LYS A 482 -3.80 -12.08 -40.48
N ASN A 483 -3.47 -11.50 -39.34
CA ASN A 483 -2.34 -10.58 -39.14
C ASN A 483 -2.41 -9.30 -39.99
N ASN A 484 -3.60 -8.84 -40.35
CA ASN A 484 -3.77 -7.57 -41.04
C ASN A 484 -3.15 -6.44 -40.20
N ARG A 485 -2.28 -5.62 -40.83
CA ARG A 485 -1.55 -4.55 -40.15
C ARG A 485 -2.47 -3.46 -39.62
N PHE A 486 -3.51 -3.10 -40.39
CA PHE A 486 -4.45 -2.05 -39.95
C PHE A 486 -5.29 -2.48 -38.77
N ALA A 487 -5.76 -3.73 -38.74
CA ALA A 487 -6.48 -4.28 -37.60
C ALA A 487 -5.60 -4.31 -36.33
N SER A 488 -4.34 -4.70 -36.47
CA SER A 488 -3.38 -4.68 -35.35
C SER A 488 -3.12 -3.26 -34.84
N ILE A 489 -2.92 -2.29 -35.73
CA ILE A 489 -2.75 -0.87 -35.36
C ILE A 489 -4.00 -0.36 -34.65
N GLY A 490 -5.19 -0.66 -35.16
CA GLY A 490 -6.47 -0.29 -34.54
C GLY A 490 -6.60 -0.83 -33.12
N ALA A 491 -6.24 -2.11 -32.89
CA ALA A 491 -6.27 -2.71 -31.55
C ALA A 491 -5.28 -2.04 -30.59
N TYR A 492 -4.03 -1.77 -31.01
CA TYR A 492 -3.05 -1.07 -30.18
C TYR A 492 -3.52 0.35 -29.85
N SER A 493 -3.98 1.11 -30.85
CA SER A 493 -4.49 2.47 -30.67
C SER A 493 -5.69 2.51 -29.73
N GLY A 494 -6.59 1.51 -29.83
CA GLY A 494 -7.75 1.39 -28.94
C GLY A 494 -7.33 1.17 -27.49
N ILE A 495 -6.34 0.31 -27.22
CA ILE A 495 -5.84 0.06 -25.86
C ILE A 495 -5.15 1.32 -25.30
N ILE A 496 -4.34 2.01 -26.10
CA ILE A 496 -3.66 3.23 -25.67
C ILE A 496 -4.69 4.35 -25.42
N ALA A 497 -5.68 4.49 -26.30
CA ALA A 497 -6.78 5.45 -26.13
C ALA A 497 -7.59 5.13 -24.87
N PHE A 498 -7.92 3.87 -24.61
CA PHE A 498 -8.58 3.45 -23.37
C PHE A 498 -7.70 3.73 -22.15
N GLY A 499 -6.38 3.52 -22.27
CA GLY A 499 -5.41 3.79 -21.22
C GLY A 499 -5.34 5.25 -20.78
N ILE A 500 -5.66 6.19 -21.67
CA ILE A 500 -5.64 7.63 -21.33
C ILE A 500 -6.99 8.16 -20.82
N ILE A 501 -8.07 7.40 -20.94
CA ILE A 501 -9.41 7.85 -20.52
C ILE A 501 -9.45 8.30 -19.05
N PRO A 502 -8.88 7.55 -18.08
CA PRO A 502 -8.91 7.97 -16.68
C PRO A 502 -8.23 9.30 -16.41
N PHE A 503 -7.28 9.71 -17.24
CA PHE A 503 -6.71 11.06 -17.15
C PHE A 503 -7.81 12.12 -17.27
N PHE A 504 -8.72 11.99 -18.24
CA PHE A 504 -9.80 12.97 -18.43
C PHE A 504 -10.94 12.83 -17.41
N THR A 505 -11.28 11.61 -17.01
CA THR A 505 -12.39 11.37 -16.09
C THR A 505 -12.04 11.71 -14.64
N ASN A 506 -10.77 11.63 -14.26
CA ASN A 506 -10.30 11.76 -12.88
C ASN A 506 -9.55 13.08 -12.60
N LEU A 507 -9.17 13.87 -13.63
CA LEU A 507 -8.35 15.07 -13.46
C LEU A 507 -8.96 16.07 -12.49
N SER A 508 -10.23 16.40 -12.63
CA SER A 508 -10.89 17.38 -11.76
C SER A 508 -11.05 16.91 -10.32
N LEU A 509 -11.12 15.60 -10.10
CA LEU A 509 -11.31 15.00 -8.77
C LEU A 509 -9.98 14.86 -8.01
N ASN A 510 -8.87 14.68 -8.73
CA ASN A 510 -7.54 14.46 -8.15
C ASN A 510 -6.61 15.68 -8.23
N ASN A 511 -7.10 16.80 -8.76
CA ASN A 511 -6.31 18.02 -8.81
C ASN A 511 -6.30 18.73 -7.45
N ARG A 512 -5.14 18.78 -6.80
CA ARG A 512 -4.90 19.50 -5.53
C ARG A 512 -4.18 20.83 -5.74
N TYR A 513 -3.91 21.22 -6.98
CA TYR A 513 -3.24 22.48 -7.30
C TYR A 513 -3.97 23.67 -6.65
N GLY A 514 -3.23 24.51 -5.92
CA GLY A 514 -3.79 25.69 -5.27
C GLY A 514 -4.64 25.41 -4.04
N ASN A 515 -4.73 24.18 -3.54
CA ASN A 515 -5.49 23.86 -2.33
C ASN A 515 -4.65 24.15 -1.07
N PHE A 516 -4.86 25.33 -0.47
CA PHE A 516 -4.24 25.74 0.81
C PHE A 516 -5.21 25.61 1.99
N ILE A 517 -6.46 25.18 1.77
CA ILE A 517 -7.50 25.13 2.80
C ILE A 517 -7.06 24.40 4.07
N PRO A 518 -6.45 23.19 4.04
CA PRO A 518 -6.08 22.50 5.26
C PRO A 518 -5.02 23.25 6.09
N LYS A 519 -4.05 23.87 5.42
CA LYS A 519 -3.02 24.70 6.08
C LYS A 519 -3.63 25.92 6.75
N ASP A 520 -4.43 26.69 6.00
CA ASP A 520 -5.06 27.91 6.49
C ASP A 520 -6.05 27.62 7.61
N TYR A 521 -6.79 26.51 7.51
CA TYR A 521 -7.66 26.00 8.56
C TYR A 521 -6.91 25.75 9.86
N GLY A 522 -5.81 24.99 9.82
CA GLY A 522 -5.00 24.68 11.00
C GLY A 522 -4.40 25.94 11.63
N ILE A 523 -3.88 26.87 10.82
CA ILE A 523 -3.33 28.15 11.28
C ILE A 523 -4.45 29.00 11.93
N ASN A 524 -5.59 29.16 11.28
CA ASN A 524 -6.69 29.98 11.77
C ASN A 524 -7.26 29.47 13.09
N MET A 525 -7.40 28.16 13.24
CA MET A 525 -7.82 27.53 14.50
C MET A 525 -6.86 27.89 15.65
N LEU A 526 -5.56 27.76 15.42
CA LEU A 526 -4.54 28.03 16.44
C LEU A 526 -4.44 29.51 16.81
N ILE A 527 -4.46 30.42 15.84
CA ILE A 527 -4.37 31.88 16.14
C ILE A 527 -5.61 32.44 16.82
N SER A 528 -6.75 31.72 16.73
CA SER A 528 -7.99 32.09 17.42
C SER A 528 -7.98 31.77 18.91
N CYS A 529 -6.99 30.99 19.39
CA CYS A 529 -6.89 30.63 20.80
C CYS A 529 -6.20 31.74 21.60
N ASP A 530 -6.55 31.87 22.88
CA ASP A 530 -5.81 32.68 23.84
C ASP A 530 -4.39 32.14 24.05
N LYS A 531 -3.49 32.98 24.58
CA LYS A 531 -2.13 32.58 24.91
C LYS A 531 -2.16 31.44 25.94
N ASP A 532 -1.35 30.40 25.69
CA ASP A 532 -1.26 29.18 26.53
C ASP A 532 -2.60 28.45 26.67
N GLY A 533 -3.51 28.63 25.71
CA GLY A 533 -4.84 28.02 25.67
C GLY A 533 -4.81 26.53 25.36
N ILE A 534 -5.96 25.86 25.61
CA ILE A 534 -6.19 24.45 25.23
C ILE A 534 -7.33 24.45 24.20
N ILE A 535 -7.09 23.81 23.05
CA ILE A 535 -8.12 23.57 22.03
C ILE A 535 -8.44 22.07 22.00
N PHE A 536 -9.73 21.74 22.10
CA PHE A 536 -10.20 20.38 21.98
C PHE A 536 -10.59 20.09 20.53
N THR A 537 -10.07 18.99 19.99
CA THR A 537 -10.37 18.48 18.66
C THR A 537 -10.95 17.07 18.76
N ASN A 538 -11.67 16.59 17.74
CA ASN A 538 -12.37 15.31 17.83
C ASN A 538 -12.14 14.38 16.64
N GLY A 539 -11.25 14.71 15.72
CA GLY A 539 -10.98 13.86 14.55
C GLY A 539 -9.72 14.27 13.81
N ASP A 540 -9.40 13.53 12.77
CA ASP A 540 -8.16 13.68 12.00
C ASP A 540 -8.09 15.07 11.33
N ASN A 541 -9.20 15.53 10.74
CA ASN A 541 -9.25 16.76 9.96
C ASN A 541 -9.18 18.04 10.78
N ASP A 542 -9.54 18.00 12.04
CA ASP A 542 -9.44 19.14 12.96
C ASP A 542 -8.22 19.05 13.90
N THR A 543 -7.47 17.95 13.86
CA THR A 543 -6.26 17.74 14.66
C THR A 543 -4.98 17.83 13.83
N PHE A 544 -4.87 17.04 12.78
CA PHE A 544 -3.61 16.89 12.04
C PHE A 544 -3.13 18.14 11.30
N PRO A 545 -4.01 19.01 10.75
CA PRO A 545 -3.56 20.30 10.25
C PRO A 545 -3.00 21.23 11.34
N LEU A 546 -3.52 21.13 12.59
CA LEU A 546 -2.99 21.88 13.72
C LEU A 546 -1.60 21.37 14.12
N TRP A 547 -1.43 20.06 14.22
CA TRP A 547 -0.10 19.47 14.48
C TRP A 547 0.92 19.84 13.41
N PHE A 548 0.52 19.81 12.14
CA PHE A 548 1.38 20.29 11.05
C PHE A 548 1.76 21.78 11.25
N ALA A 549 0.81 22.63 11.57
CA ALA A 549 1.05 24.05 11.76
C ALA A 549 1.99 24.31 12.96
N GLN A 550 1.85 23.56 14.05
CA GLN A 550 2.71 23.67 15.23
C GLN A 550 4.11 23.10 15.00
N GLU A 551 4.19 21.85 14.54
CA GLU A 551 5.45 21.12 14.49
C GLU A 551 6.32 21.50 13.29
N VAL A 552 5.70 21.81 12.15
CA VAL A 552 6.43 22.12 10.90
C VAL A 552 6.58 23.64 10.70
N LEU A 553 5.48 24.39 10.89
CA LEU A 553 5.48 25.84 10.63
C LEU A 553 5.82 26.66 11.88
N GLY A 554 5.81 26.07 13.08
CA GLY A 554 6.12 26.77 14.35
C GLY A 554 5.01 27.71 14.83
N VAL A 555 3.79 27.55 14.32
CA VAL A 555 2.65 28.41 14.65
C VAL A 555 2.07 28.04 16.02
N ARG A 556 1.96 29.03 16.92
CA ARG A 556 1.28 28.90 18.22
C ARG A 556 1.61 27.60 18.98
N ARG A 557 2.89 27.33 19.16
CA ARG A 557 3.37 26.19 19.96
C ARG A 557 3.01 26.27 21.45
N ASP A 558 2.58 27.43 21.91
CA ASP A 558 2.02 27.67 23.25
C ASP A 558 0.65 27.00 23.45
N VAL A 559 -0.14 26.81 22.37
CA VAL A 559 -1.47 26.21 22.46
C VAL A 559 -1.36 24.69 22.58
N ILE A 560 -2.13 24.09 23.49
CA ILE A 560 -2.24 22.65 23.63
C ILE A 560 -3.40 22.15 22.74
N VAL A 561 -3.09 21.29 21.79
CA VAL A 561 -4.09 20.59 20.97
C VAL A 561 -4.43 19.25 21.65
N ALA A 562 -5.62 19.12 22.18
CA ALA A 562 -6.11 17.94 22.88
C ALA A 562 -7.14 17.22 22.01
N ASN A 563 -6.74 16.12 21.39
CA ASN A 563 -7.65 15.27 20.63
C ASN A 563 -8.47 14.38 21.58
N LEU A 564 -9.78 14.35 21.39
CA LEU A 564 -10.72 13.58 22.23
C LEU A 564 -10.92 12.14 21.74
N SER A 565 -10.42 11.79 20.55
CA SER A 565 -10.59 10.48 19.90
C SER A 565 -9.30 9.65 19.84
N LEU A 566 -8.14 10.25 20.02
CA LEU A 566 -6.81 9.62 19.99
C LEU A 566 -6.20 9.50 21.37
#